data_4e961f482bfa3bddb2aeffb7b130c09b
#
_entry.id   4e961f482bfa3bddb2aeffb7b130c09b
#
_cell.length_a   1.000
_cell.length_b   1.000
_cell.length_c   1.000
_cell.angle_alpha   90.00
_cell.angle_beta   90.00
_cell.angle_gamma   90.00
#
_symmetry.space_group_name_H-M   'P 1'
#
loop_
_entity.id
_entity.type
_entity.pdbx_description
1 polymer ?
#
loop_
_entity_poly.entity_id
_entity_poly.type
_entity_poly.pdbx_seq_one_letter_code
_entity_poly.pdbx_strand_id
1 'polypeptide(L)'
;MSSHSSGSVITIIGAGLVGSLLAALLAQRGFRVEVFERRSDPRKHGFLGGRSINLALAERGLHALRQAGLAHDVLQQAVMMRGRMVHADGAANLQRYGRDDSEVIWSVSRGGLNMLLMDAAEDAGARLHFDAALVESDFATGTIRLADAAGTRREHPAGLLLGCDGAGSALRAALAGETGLGERVAPLGHGYKELEIPASNPGSRPESASGERGSSPLRRELFAIEPHALHIWPRGHYMCIALPNAQGNFTVTLFLPNEGPHPSFATLPDVKAARAFFEQQFPDALALMPTFDEDWSAHPVGQLATLYLDRWHLDGRALLLGDAAHAIVPFHGQGMNAGFEDAAELAALLEAQPRDPAAVFADFQQRRKPNADAIAAMALENYVEMRDGVADPHYLLKRALGAALTERAPAHFMSRYRMVSFTHLPYAFCLQRGREQDALLESLLVGKSQMDDLDLDAAAARVRTELPPLPL
;
A
#
# COMPACT_ATOMS: atom_id res chain seq x y z
N MET A 1 28.67 18.12 -21.07
CA MET A 1 29.05 16.70 -20.99
C MET A 1 29.91 16.53 -19.75
N SER A 2 29.29 16.31 -18.61
CA SER A 2 29.99 16.09 -17.34
C SER A 2 30.39 14.61 -17.25
N SER A 3 31.69 14.35 -17.26
CA SER A 3 32.26 13.03 -16.99
C SER A 3 31.90 12.61 -15.59
N HIS A 4 30.83 11.86 -15.44
CA HIS A 4 30.53 11.17 -14.19
C HIS A 4 31.58 10.08 -13.99
N SER A 5 32.41 10.27 -12.97
CA SER A 5 33.38 9.31 -12.47
C SER A 5 32.71 7.92 -12.34
N SER A 6 33.49 6.85 -12.53
CA SER A 6 33.13 5.45 -12.31
C SER A 6 32.65 5.25 -10.86
N GLY A 7 31.42 5.64 -10.57
CA GLY A 7 30.75 5.42 -9.28
C GLY A 7 30.57 3.92 -9.06
N SER A 8 30.66 3.48 -7.82
CA SER A 8 30.32 2.12 -7.40
C SER A 8 28.92 1.75 -7.87
N VAL A 9 28.74 0.50 -8.29
CA VAL A 9 27.44 -0.03 -8.71
C VAL A 9 26.47 -0.01 -7.51
N ILE A 10 25.25 0.42 -7.72
CA ILE A 10 24.17 0.26 -6.72
C ILE A 10 23.51 -1.08 -6.99
N THR A 11 23.54 -1.95 -5.98
CA THR A 11 22.94 -3.29 -6.02
C THR A 11 21.63 -3.29 -5.24
N ILE A 12 20.53 -3.59 -5.91
CA ILE A 12 19.20 -3.68 -5.31
C ILE A 12 18.80 -5.15 -5.21
N ILE A 13 18.38 -5.59 -4.03
CA ILE A 13 17.81 -6.92 -3.81
C ILE A 13 16.28 -6.80 -3.81
N GLY A 14 15.64 -7.48 -4.77
CA GLY A 14 14.20 -7.49 -4.99
C GLY A 14 13.74 -6.55 -6.11
N ALA A 15 13.17 -7.12 -7.18
CA ALA A 15 12.50 -6.40 -8.27
C ALA A 15 10.99 -6.28 -8.05
N GLY A 16 10.55 -6.12 -6.79
CA GLY A 16 9.18 -5.75 -6.45
C GLY A 16 8.92 -4.28 -6.79
N LEU A 17 7.72 -3.79 -6.45
CA LEU A 17 7.28 -2.43 -6.76
C LEU A 17 8.29 -1.35 -6.32
N VAL A 18 8.77 -1.42 -5.08
CA VAL A 18 9.71 -0.44 -4.51
C VAL A 18 11.08 -0.55 -5.18
N GLY A 19 11.61 -1.76 -5.34
CA GLY A 19 12.93 -1.97 -5.94
C GLY A 19 12.97 -1.57 -7.41
N SER A 20 11.92 -1.87 -8.18
CA SER A 20 11.83 -1.49 -9.60
C SER A 20 11.67 0.03 -9.77
N LEU A 21 10.85 0.69 -8.95
CA LEU A 21 10.73 2.15 -8.98
C LEU A 21 12.06 2.83 -8.58
N LEU A 22 12.71 2.34 -7.51
CA LEU A 22 14.00 2.87 -7.08
C LEU A 22 15.06 2.71 -8.17
N ALA A 23 15.10 1.54 -8.84
CA ALA A 23 16.01 1.27 -9.95
C ALA A 23 15.81 2.25 -11.10
N ALA A 24 14.55 2.50 -11.50
CA ALA A 24 14.21 3.48 -12.54
C ALA A 24 14.67 4.88 -12.14
N LEU A 25 14.35 5.34 -10.93
CA LEU A 25 14.69 6.66 -10.42
C LEU A 25 16.21 6.88 -10.34
N LEU A 26 16.97 5.88 -9.90
CA LEU A 26 18.43 5.97 -9.80
C LEU A 26 19.10 5.92 -11.18
N ALA A 27 18.65 5.03 -12.07
CA ALA A 27 19.19 4.92 -13.41
C ALA A 27 18.94 6.20 -14.23
N GLN A 28 17.76 6.83 -14.12
CA GLN A 28 17.45 8.13 -14.72
C GLN A 28 18.37 9.25 -14.23
N ARG A 29 18.91 9.13 -13.00
CA ARG A 29 19.90 10.06 -12.41
C ARG A 29 21.36 9.71 -12.77
N GLY A 30 21.56 8.70 -13.63
CA GLY A 30 22.88 8.31 -14.13
C GLY A 30 23.66 7.35 -13.21
N PHE A 31 23.03 6.78 -12.19
CA PHE A 31 23.66 5.73 -11.39
C PHE A 31 23.71 4.41 -12.17
N ARG A 32 24.75 3.60 -11.95
CA ARG A 32 24.79 2.22 -12.43
C ARG A 32 24.04 1.34 -11.45
N VAL A 33 22.94 0.72 -11.91
CA VAL A 33 22.04 -0.06 -11.08
C VAL A 33 21.97 -1.49 -11.57
N GLU A 34 22.14 -2.45 -10.66
CA GLU A 34 21.86 -3.87 -10.86
C GLU A 34 20.82 -4.35 -9.83
N VAL A 35 19.80 -5.04 -10.31
CA VAL A 35 18.70 -5.55 -9.48
C VAL A 35 18.70 -7.06 -9.54
N PHE A 36 18.63 -7.73 -8.38
CA PHE A 36 18.57 -9.18 -8.28
C PHE A 36 17.24 -9.62 -7.70
N GLU A 37 16.49 -10.40 -8.48
CA GLU A 37 15.16 -10.93 -8.10
C GLU A 37 15.23 -12.46 -8.02
N ARG A 38 14.72 -13.02 -6.92
CA ARG A 38 14.71 -14.48 -6.69
C ARG A 38 13.75 -15.26 -7.60
N ARG A 39 12.69 -14.58 -8.07
CA ARG A 39 11.66 -15.18 -8.95
C ARG A 39 12.06 -15.03 -10.41
N SER A 40 11.43 -15.85 -11.25
CA SER A 40 11.53 -15.70 -12.70
C SER A 40 10.84 -14.41 -13.19
N ASP A 41 11.23 -13.95 -14.37
CA ASP A 41 10.69 -12.73 -14.97
C ASP A 41 9.17 -12.87 -15.24
N PRO A 42 8.32 -12.10 -14.54
CA PRO A 42 6.87 -12.22 -14.68
C PRO A 42 6.36 -11.77 -16.06
N ARG A 43 7.14 -11.03 -16.82
CA ARG A 43 6.79 -10.58 -18.17
C ARG A 43 6.85 -11.71 -19.17
N LYS A 44 7.66 -12.76 -18.90
CA LYS A 44 7.81 -13.95 -19.77
C LYS A 44 6.85 -15.09 -19.44
N HIS A 45 6.51 -15.24 -18.17
CA HIS A 45 5.78 -16.41 -17.66
C HIS A 45 4.43 -16.07 -17.02
N GLY A 46 4.05 -14.79 -17.03
CA GLY A 46 2.92 -14.28 -16.27
C GLY A 46 3.24 -14.11 -14.78
N PHE A 47 2.42 -13.36 -14.07
CA PHE A 47 2.62 -13.09 -12.65
C PHE A 47 2.25 -14.33 -11.81
N LEU A 48 3.26 -15.01 -11.26
CA LEU A 48 3.13 -16.20 -10.40
C LEU A 48 2.90 -15.81 -8.93
N GLY A 49 1.97 -14.93 -8.65
CA GLY A 49 1.77 -14.42 -7.27
C GLY A 49 0.37 -14.64 -6.71
N GLY A 50 -0.42 -15.54 -7.27
CA GLY A 50 -1.85 -15.64 -7.00
C GLY A 50 -2.66 -14.65 -7.85
N ARG A 51 -3.99 -14.62 -7.68
CA ARG A 51 -4.84 -13.59 -8.32
C ARG A 51 -4.38 -12.21 -7.88
N SER A 52 -4.48 -11.24 -8.77
CA SER A 52 -3.95 -9.89 -8.60
C SER A 52 -4.53 -9.22 -7.35
N ILE A 53 -3.70 -9.10 -6.31
CA ILE A 53 -4.02 -8.19 -5.20
C ILE A 53 -4.01 -6.79 -5.77
N ASN A 54 -5.13 -6.08 -5.66
CA ASN A 54 -5.18 -4.68 -6.02
C ASN A 54 -4.57 -3.81 -4.92
N LEU A 55 -3.94 -2.75 -5.35
CA LEU A 55 -3.32 -1.78 -4.49
C LEU A 55 -4.06 -0.44 -4.59
N ALA A 56 -4.20 0.24 -3.46
CA ALA A 56 -4.73 1.60 -3.41
C ALA A 56 -3.59 2.60 -3.64
N LEU A 57 -3.53 3.17 -4.82
CA LEU A 57 -2.57 4.22 -5.16
C LEU A 57 -3.14 5.57 -4.78
N ALA A 58 -2.44 6.28 -3.90
CA ALA A 58 -2.78 7.61 -3.39
C ALA A 58 -1.81 8.67 -3.92
N GLU A 59 -2.02 9.94 -3.58
CA GLU A 59 -1.23 11.07 -4.06
C GLU A 59 0.28 10.89 -3.80
N ARG A 60 0.68 10.32 -2.67
CA ARG A 60 2.09 10.07 -2.34
C ARG A 60 2.77 9.12 -3.33
N GLY A 61 2.11 8.03 -3.64
CA GLY A 61 2.59 7.09 -4.65
C GLY A 61 2.59 7.70 -6.05
N LEU A 62 1.55 8.46 -6.41
CA LEU A 62 1.49 9.21 -7.67
C LEU A 62 2.61 10.24 -7.79
N HIS A 63 2.97 10.91 -6.70
CA HIS A 63 4.09 11.86 -6.70
C HIS A 63 5.42 11.18 -7.07
N ALA A 64 5.72 10.03 -6.46
CA ALA A 64 6.92 9.28 -6.81
C ALA A 64 6.90 8.78 -8.27
N LEU A 65 5.72 8.33 -8.75
CA LEU A 65 5.54 7.94 -10.15
C LEU A 65 5.70 9.13 -11.13
N ARG A 66 5.25 10.35 -10.75
CA ARG A 66 5.50 11.56 -11.54
C ARG A 66 6.99 11.87 -11.65
N GLN A 67 7.75 11.70 -10.57
CA GLN A 67 9.22 11.88 -10.61
C GLN A 67 9.90 10.89 -11.56
N ALA A 68 9.37 9.68 -11.69
CA ALA A 68 9.84 8.69 -12.66
C ALA A 68 9.28 8.87 -14.08
N GLY A 69 8.33 9.82 -14.29
CA GLY A 69 7.65 10.03 -15.57
C GLY A 69 6.55 9.00 -15.88
N LEU A 70 6.12 8.19 -14.91
CA LEU A 70 5.27 7.02 -15.13
C LEU A 70 3.80 7.20 -14.71
N ALA A 71 3.45 8.33 -14.07
CA ALA A 71 2.11 8.52 -13.51
C ALA A 71 1.00 8.41 -14.56
N HIS A 72 1.22 8.93 -15.76
CA HIS A 72 0.24 8.86 -16.85
C HIS A 72 -0.05 7.41 -17.25
N ASP A 73 0.97 6.61 -17.51
CA ASP A 73 0.84 5.23 -17.99
C ASP A 73 0.21 4.33 -16.91
N VAL A 74 0.51 4.59 -15.64
CA VAL A 74 -0.11 3.90 -14.51
C VAL A 74 -1.59 4.23 -14.41
N LEU A 75 -1.98 5.51 -14.52
CA LEU A 75 -3.37 5.94 -14.44
C LEU A 75 -4.24 5.42 -15.59
N GLN A 76 -3.67 5.15 -16.76
CA GLN A 76 -4.38 4.51 -17.88
C GLN A 76 -4.81 3.07 -17.56
N GLN A 77 -4.17 2.41 -16.61
CA GLN A 77 -4.45 1.04 -16.19
C GLN A 77 -5.13 0.97 -14.81
N ALA A 78 -5.48 2.12 -14.23
CA ALA A 78 -6.05 2.23 -12.90
C ALA A 78 -7.56 2.49 -12.94
N VAL A 79 -8.26 2.08 -11.88
CA VAL A 79 -9.68 2.40 -11.69
C VAL A 79 -9.82 3.44 -10.58
N MET A 80 -10.45 4.58 -10.90
CA MET A 80 -10.72 5.63 -9.94
C MET A 80 -11.69 5.15 -8.86
N MET A 81 -11.36 5.36 -7.59
CA MET A 81 -12.27 5.12 -6.46
C MET A 81 -12.53 6.42 -5.70
N ARG A 82 -13.78 6.89 -5.73
CA ARG A 82 -14.24 8.15 -5.10
C ARG A 82 -14.50 8.01 -3.61
N GLY A 83 -14.69 6.79 -3.13
CA GLY A 83 -15.06 6.53 -1.75
C GLY A 83 -15.18 5.05 -1.43
N ARG A 84 -15.72 4.79 -0.24
CA ARG A 84 -16.12 3.46 0.20
C ARG A 84 -17.61 3.28 -0.04
N MET A 85 -18.02 2.19 -0.68
CA MET A 85 -19.42 1.75 -0.75
C MET A 85 -19.65 0.80 0.42
N VAL A 86 -20.32 1.27 1.45
CA VAL A 86 -20.59 0.50 2.68
C VAL A 86 -21.90 -0.26 2.51
N HIS A 87 -21.81 -1.60 2.61
CA HIS A 87 -22.95 -2.52 2.54
C HIS A 87 -23.37 -2.94 3.95
N ALA A 88 -24.45 -2.34 4.44
CA ALA A 88 -25.01 -2.62 5.76
C ALA A 88 -26.53 -2.58 5.68
N ASP A 89 -27.22 -3.43 6.45
CA ASP A 89 -28.69 -3.47 6.61
C ASP A 89 -29.45 -3.53 5.28
N GLY A 90 -28.91 -4.22 4.28
CA GLY A 90 -29.49 -4.36 2.95
C GLY A 90 -29.40 -3.11 2.06
N ALA A 91 -28.68 -2.08 2.49
CA ALA A 91 -28.41 -0.86 1.72
C ALA A 91 -26.91 -0.72 1.39
N ALA A 92 -26.62 0.02 0.30
CA ALA A 92 -25.28 0.40 -0.10
C ALA A 92 -25.14 1.93 -0.11
N ASN A 93 -24.25 2.46 0.71
CA ASN A 93 -24.07 3.90 0.90
C ASN A 93 -22.63 4.32 0.55
N LEU A 94 -22.48 5.28 -0.39
CA LEU A 94 -21.17 5.81 -0.76
C LEU A 94 -20.70 6.85 0.26
N GLN A 95 -19.56 6.56 0.86
CA GLN A 95 -18.84 7.48 1.73
C GLN A 95 -17.60 8.00 0.99
N ARG A 96 -17.69 9.24 0.46
CA ARG A 96 -16.56 9.83 -0.28
C ARG A 96 -15.31 9.96 0.57
N TYR A 97 -14.13 9.81 -0.07
CA TYR A 97 -12.83 10.00 0.54
C TYR A 97 -12.46 11.48 0.64
N GLY A 98 -12.64 12.21 -0.45
CA GLY A 98 -12.30 13.61 -0.59
C GLY A 98 -13.50 14.48 -0.92
N ARG A 99 -13.25 15.77 -1.21
CA ARG A 99 -14.27 16.76 -1.54
C ARG A 99 -14.89 16.52 -2.91
N ASP A 100 -14.06 16.20 -3.88
CA ASP A 100 -14.43 16.03 -5.28
C ASP A 100 -13.50 15.00 -5.97
N ASP A 101 -13.53 14.92 -7.29
CA ASP A 101 -12.76 13.95 -8.07
C ASP A 101 -11.25 14.30 -8.20
N SER A 102 -10.80 15.42 -7.62
CA SER A 102 -9.36 15.69 -7.45
C SER A 102 -8.76 14.98 -6.24
N GLU A 103 -9.60 14.56 -5.29
CA GLU A 103 -9.21 13.83 -4.07
C GLU A 103 -9.79 12.40 -4.12
N VAL A 104 -9.15 11.56 -4.90
CA VAL A 104 -9.51 10.14 -5.11
C VAL A 104 -8.29 9.23 -4.94
N ILE A 105 -8.54 7.97 -4.70
CA ILE A 105 -7.52 6.93 -4.76
C ILE A 105 -7.76 6.05 -6.00
N TRP A 106 -6.74 5.33 -6.42
CA TRP A 106 -6.79 4.54 -7.64
C TRP A 106 -6.53 3.08 -7.31
N SER A 107 -7.40 2.20 -7.79
CA SER A 107 -7.15 0.76 -7.73
C SER A 107 -6.23 0.39 -8.89
N VAL A 108 -5.08 -0.22 -8.58
CA VAL A 108 -4.09 -0.66 -9.58
C VAL A 108 -3.75 -2.13 -9.39
N SER A 109 -3.61 -2.86 -10.49
CA SER A 109 -3.12 -4.22 -10.46
C SER A 109 -1.66 -4.25 -10.00
N ARG A 110 -1.35 -5.00 -8.94
CA ARG A 110 0.02 -5.16 -8.43
C ARG A 110 0.97 -5.72 -9.49
N GLY A 111 0.53 -6.75 -10.22
CA GLY A 111 1.33 -7.38 -11.26
C GLY A 111 1.59 -6.46 -12.44
N GLY A 112 0.52 -5.80 -12.94
CA GLY A 112 0.61 -4.84 -14.05
C GLY A 112 1.53 -3.67 -13.73
N LEU A 113 1.35 -3.06 -12.54
CA LEU A 113 2.22 -1.97 -12.08
C LEU A 113 3.67 -2.43 -11.96
N ASN A 114 3.93 -3.63 -11.39
CA ASN A 114 5.30 -4.11 -11.22
C ASN A 114 6.01 -4.34 -12.56
N MET A 115 5.33 -4.93 -13.55
CA MET A 115 5.89 -5.11 -14.89
C MET A 115 6.22 -3.79 -15.56
N LEU A 116 5.32 -2.79 -15.46
CA LEU A 116 5.57 -1.44 -15.98
C LEU A 116 6.78 -0.78 -15.33
N LEU A 117 6.96 -0.93 -14.02
CA LEU A 117 8.12 -0.40 -13.30
C LEU A 117 9.43 -1.12 -13.66
N MET A 118 9.39 -2.44 -13.91
CA MET A 118 10.54 -3.20 -14.40
C MET A 118 10.98 -2.72 -15.77
N ASP A 119 10.03 -2.57 -16.71
CA ASP A 119 10.30 -2.05 -18.05
C ASP A 119 10.93 -0.65 -17.98
N ALA A 120 10.35 0.25 -17.17
CA ALA A 120 10.88 1.59 -16.98
C ALA A 120 12.28 1.61 -16.38
N ALA A 121 12.61 0.66 -15.49
CA ALA A 121 13.95 0.55 -14.92
C ALA A 121 14.98 0.12 -15.98
N GLU A 122 14.64 -0.87 -16.83
CA GLU A 122 15.50 -1.31 -17.93
C GLU A 122 15.66 -0.23 -19.01
N ASP A 123 14.58 0.45 -19.38
CA ASP A 123 14.60 1.58 -20.32
C ASP A 123 15.48 2.73 -19.83
N ALA A 124 15.54 2.95 -18.51
CA ALA A 124 16.45 3.91 -17.89
C ALA A 124 17.92 3.43 -17.81
N GLY A 125 18.18 2.16 -18.12
CA GLY A 125 19.53 1.58 -18.15
C GLY A 125 19.91 0.72 -16.93
N ALA A 126 18.98 0.42 -16.01
CA ALA A 126 19.19 -0.58 -14.96
C ALA A 126 19.27 -2.00 -15.56
N ARG A 127 20.00 -2.89 -14.89
CA ARG A 127 20.08 -4.30 -15.28
C ARG A 127 19.32 -5.14 -14.28
N LEU A 128 18.31 -5.90 -14.75
CA LEU A 128 17.52 -6.80 -13.93
C LEU A 128 17.98 -8.24 -14.14
N HIS A 129 18.29 -8.93 -13.04
CA HIS A 129 18.71 -10.33 -13.00
C HIS A 129 17.64 -11.13 -12.26
N PHE A 130 16.96 -12.00 -12.97
CA PHE A 130 15.93 -12.89 -12.43
C PHE A 130 16.53 -14.26 -12.06
N ASP A 131 15.76 -15.08 -11.33
CA ASP A 131 16.21 -16.37 -10.81
C ASP A 131 17.55 -16.24 -10.05
N ALA A 132 17.68 -15.20 -9.23
CA ALA A 132 18.90 -14.80 -8.53
C ALA A 132 18.58 -14.43 -7.07
N ALA A 133 18.39 -15.46 -6.24
CA ALA A 133 18.08 -15.29 -4.82
C ALA A 133 19.33 -14.93 -4.02
N LEU A 134 19.26 -13.87 -3.20
CA LEU A 134 20.30 -13.58 -2.21
C LEU A 134 20.33 -14.68 -1.15
N VAL A 135 21.49 -15.30 -0.93
CA VAL A 135 21.69 -16.36 0.08
C VAL A 135 22.71 -15.98 1.14
N GLU A 136 23.62 -15.05 0.83
CA GLU A 136 24.66 -14.61 1.78
C GLU A 136 25.18 -13.22 1.38
N SER A 137 25.57 -12.43 2.38
CA SER A 137 26.21 -11.12 2.19
C SER A 137 27.43 -11.03 3.08
N ASP A 138 28.57 -10.72 2.48
CA ASP A 138 29.80 -10.36 3.19
C ASP A 138 29.96 -8.83 3.11
N PHE A 139 29.57 -8.16 4.16
CA PHE A 139 29.63 -6.70 4.23
C PHE A 139 31.06 -6.16 4.42
N ALA A 140 32.03 -7.01 4.82
CA ALA A 140 33.42 -6.60 4.98
C ALA A 140 34.13 -6.51 3.61
N THR A 141 33.87 -7.49 2.74
CA THR A 141 34.46 -7.52 1.38
C THR A 141 33.58 -6.82 0.34
N GLY A 142 32.30 -6.52 0.67
CA GLY A 142 31.33 -5.99 -0.28
C GLY A 142 30.92 -7.02 -1.34
N THR A 143 30.82 -8.30 -0.95
CA THR A 143 30.44 -9.41 -1.85
C THR A 143 29.12 -10.04 -1.42
N ILE A 144 28.26 -10.36 -2.37
CA ILE A 144 27.04 -11.14 -2.15
C ILE A 144 27.15 -12.49 -2.85
N ARG A 145 26.47 -13.49 -2.30
CA ARG A 145 26.31 -14.80 -2.93
C ARG A 145 24.86 -14.99 -3.34
N LEU A 146 24.66 -15.28 -4.63
CA LEU A 146 23.36 -15.46 -5.25
C LEU A 146 23.19 -16.94 -5.62
N ALA A 147 21.97 -17.47 -5.49
CA ALA A 147 21.60 -18.80 -5.95
C ALA A 147 20.56 -18.71 -7.07
N ASP A 148 20.73 -19.52 -8.13
CA ASP A 148 19.71 -19.70 -9.16
C ASP A 148 18.63 -20.72 -8.73
N ALA A 149 17.63 -20.95 -9.59
CA ALA A 149 16.54 -21.89 -9.32
C ALA A 149 17.01 -23.36 -9.17
N ALA A 150 18.21 -23.72 -9.69
CA ALA A 150 18.82 -25.03 -9.52
C ALA A 150 19.66 -25.10 -8.25
N GLY A 151 19.80 -24.01 -7.49
CA GLY A 151 20.62 -23.91 -6.30
C GLY A 151 22.11 -23.67 -6.57
N THR A 152 22.50 -23.39 -7.83
CA THR A 152 23.87 -23.05 -8.19
C THR A 152 24.22 -21.68 -7.63
N ARG A 153 25.30 -21.62 -6.85
CA ARG A 153 25.74 -20.39 -6.19
C ARG A 153 26.80 -19.67 -7.00
N ARG A 154 26.70 -18.35 -7.06
CA ARG A 154 27.72 -17.48 -7.67
C ARG A 154 27.99 -16.29 -6.78
N GLU A 155 29.24 -15.86 -6.72
CA GLU A 155 29.61 -14.59 -6.06
C GLU A 155 29.43 -13.42 -7.01
N HIS A 156 29.03 -12.29 -6.44
CA HIS A 156 28.87 -11.04 -7.16
C HIS A 156 29.35 -9.88 -6.29
N PRO A 157 30.22 -8.98 -6.81
CA PRO A 157 30.63 -7.80 -6.08
C PRO A 157 29.41 -6.87 -5.92
N ALA A 158 29.04 -6.57 -4.70
CA ALA A 158 28.01 -5.63 -4.38
C ALA A 158 28.65 -4.30 -3.97
N GLY A 159 28.32 -3.23 -4.67
CA GLY A 159 28.71 -1.90 -4.25
C GLY A 159 27.84 -1.42 -3.08
N LEU A 160 27.01 -0.41 -3.31
CA LEU A 160 26.02 0.03 -2.34
C LEU A 160 24.81 -0.94 -2.37
N LEU A 161 24.50 -1.59 -1.24
CA LEU A 161 23.48 -2.65 -1.19
C LEU A 161 22.16 -2.14 -0.63
N LEU A 162 21.08 -2.24 -1.41
CA LEU A 162 19.75 -1.76 -1.06
C LEU A 162 18.74 -2.90 -1.02
N GLY A 163 18.10 -3.13 0.14
CA GLY A 163 17.11 -4.18 0.36
C GLY A 163 15.69 -3.73 0.09
N CYS A 164 15.11 -4.20 -1.01
CA CYS A 164 13.71 -4.00 -1.42
C CYS A 164 12.98 -5.34 -1.58
N ASP A 165 13.44 -6.37 -0.88
CA ASP A 165 13.04 -7.78 -1.04
C ASP A 165 11.85 -8.18 -0.16
N GLY A 166 11.12 -7.17 0.37
CA GLY A 166 9.81 -7.32 0.99
C GLY A 166 9.84 -7.84 2.43
N ALA A 167 8.68 -8.15 2.98
CA ALA A 167 8.52 -8.53 4.38
C ALA A 167 9.37 -9.75 4.80
N GLY A 168 9.65 -10.67 3.88
CA GLY A 168 10.54 -11.83 4.10
C GLY A 168 12.00 -11.57 3.66
N SER A 169 12.52 -10.37 3.86
CA SER A 169 13.81 -9.91 3.37
C SER A 169 14.99 -10.77 3.79
N ALA A 170 15.73 -11.29 2.81
CA ALA A 170 16.99 -12.01 3.01
C ALA A 170 18.10 -11.04 3.42
N LEU A 171 18.10 -9.83 2.87
CA LEU A 171 19.07 -8.81 3.26
C LEU A 171 18.89 -8.37 4.72
N ARG A 172 17.63 -8.23 5.19
CA ARG A 172 17.36 -7.95 6.61
C ARG A 172 17.91 -9.05 7.52
N ALA A 173 17.69 -10.31 7.14
CA ALA A 173 18.23 -11.45 7.91
C ALA A 173 19.77 -11.44 7.95
N ALA A 174 20.43 -11.11 6.84
CA ALA A 174 21.89 -10.97 6.80
C ALA A 174 22.38 -9.80 7.68
N LEU A 175 21.70 -8.63 7.61
CA LEU A 175 22.03 -7.46 8.45
C LEU A 175 21.85 -7.73 9.94
N ALA A 176 20.84 -8.51 10.32
CA ALA A 176 20.59 -8.88 11.71
C ALA A 176 21.75 -9.72 12.31
N GLY A 177 22.52 -10.43 11.48
CA GLY A 177 23.74 -11.14 11.89
C GLY A 177 24.93 -10.22 12.16
N GLU A 178 24.94 -9.01 11.56
CA GLU A 178 26.06 -8.07 11.67
C GLU A 178 25.80 -6.97 12.71
N THR A 179 24.55 -6.57 12.89
CA THR A 179 24.17 -5.51 13.82
C THR A 179 22.78 -5.74 14.38
N GLY A 180 22.55 -5.27 15.61
CA GLY A 180 21.21 -5.30 16.21
C GLY A 180 20.24 -4.37 15.45
N LEU A 181 19.27 -4.98 14.75
CA LEU A 181 18.23 -4.21 14.04
C LEU A 181 17.06 -3.79 14.96
N GLY A 182 16.97 -4.35 16.18
CA GLY A 182 15.80 -4.14 17.05
C GLY A 182 14.52 -4.68 16.41
N GLU A 183 14.62 -5.78 15.64
CA GLU A 183 13.49 -6.34 14.89
C GLU A 183 12.38 -6.81 15.83
N ARG A 184 11.17 -6.36 15.56
CA ARG A 184 9.97 -6.80 16.23
C ARG A 184 8.84 -7.00 15.22
N VAL A 185 8.34 -8.23 15.13
CA VAL A 185 7.16 -8.57 14.34
C VAL A 185 5.96 -8.63 15.28
N ALA A 186 4.91 -7.86 14.97
CA ALA A 186 3.67 -7.80 15.73
C ALA A 186 2.53 -8.46 14.92
N PRO A 187 2.19 -9.75 15.16
CA PRO A 187 1.06 -10.40 14.49
C PRO A 187 -0.25 -9.71 14.87
N LEU A 188 -1.15 -9.53 13.88
CA LEU A 188 -2.47 -8.96 14.14
C LEU A 188 -3.45 -9.99 14.75
N GLY A 189 -3.16 -11.29 14.63
CA GLY A 189 -4.11 -12.34 15.00
C GLY A 189 -5.24 -12.55 13.99
N HIS A 190 -5.20 -11.84 12.88
CA HIS A 190 -6.13 -11.97 11.76
C HIS A 190 -5.39 -12.39 10.49
N GLY A 191 -6.11 -13.11 9.65
CA GLY A 191 -5.68 -13.46 8.31
C GLY A 191 -6.58 -12.84 7.25
N TYR A 192 -6.25 -13.12 6.01
CA TYR A 192 -7.07 -12.73 4.87
C TYR A 192 -7.18 -13.85 3.84
N LYS A 193 -8.30 -13.87 3.13
CA LYS A 193 -8.62 -14.83 2.07
C LYS A 193 -9.04 -14.07 0.83
N GLU A 194 -8.42 -14.40 -0.31
CA GLU A 194 -8.72 -13.77 -1.59
C GLU A 194 -9.76 -14.57 -2.36
N LEU A 195 -10.74 -13.86 -2.92
CA LEU A 195 -11.84 -14.36 -3.74
C LEU A 195 -12.04 -13.41 -4.93
N GLU A 196 -12.97 -13.70 -5.84
CA GLU A 196 -13.22 -12.84 -7.00
C GLU A 196 -14.72 -12.68 -7.28
N ILE A 197 -15.10 -11.45 -7.66
CA ILE A 197 -16.32 -11.16 -8.41
C ILE A 197 -15.91 -10.99 -9.87
N PRO A 198 -16.31 -11.89 -10.80
CA PRO A 198 -15.91 -11.80 -12.21
C PRO A 198 -16.57 -10.61 -12.92
N ALA A 199 -16.05 -10.25 -14.09
CA ALA A 199 -16.67 -9.29 -14.97
C ALA A 199 -18.07 -9.76 -15.43
N SER A 200 -19.02 -8.83 -15.53
CA SER A 200 -20.42 -9.13 -15.93
C SER A 200 -20.55 -9.70 -17.34
N ASN A 201 -19.62 -9.41 -18.25
CA ASN A 201 -19.56 -9.90 -19.61
C ASN A 201 -18.15 -10.41 -19.97
N PRO A 202 -17.79 -11.63 -19.58
CA PRO A 202 -16.46 -12.18 -19.81
C PRO A 202 -16.11 -12.37 -21.30
N GLY A 203 -17.09 -12.33 -22.21
CA GLY A 203 -16.90 -12.42 -23.66
C GLY A 203 -16.54 -11.11 -24.36
N SER A 204 -16.70 -9.96 -23.71
CA SER A 204 -16.30 -8.66 -24.22
C SER A 204 -14.89 -8.28 -23.73
N ARG A 205 -13.90 -9.19 -23.92
CA ARG A 205 -12.49 -8.81 -23.75
C ARG A 205 -12.23 -7.53 -24.53
N PRO A 206 -11.60 -6.49 -23.93
CA PRO A 206 -11.06 -5.43 -24.76
C PRO A 206 -10.12 -6.12 -25.76
N GLU A 207 -10.43 -5.99 -27.04
CA GLU A 207 -9.47 -6.33 -28.10
C GLU A 207 -8.17 -5.65 -27.70
N SER A 208 -7.09 -6.42 -27.64
CA SER A 208 -5.76 -5.91 -27.39
C SER A 208 -5.60 -4.67 -28.24
N ALA A 209 -5.49 -3.51 -27.63
CA ALA A 209 -5.29 -2.25 -28.30
C ALA A 209 -3.93 -2.28 -29.01
N SER A 210 -3.90 -2.97 -30.15
CA SER A 210 -2.89 -2.76 -31.17
C SER A 210 -3.26 -1.44 -31.86
N GLY A 211 -2.67 -0.34 -31.39
CA GLY A 211 -2.48 0.84 -32.21
C GLY A 211 -3.41 2.02 -32.08
N GLU A 212 -3.85 2.44 -30.87
CA GLU A 212 -4.16 3.85 -30.62
C GLU A 212 -4.13 4.12 -29.12
N ARG A 213 -3.17 4.94 -28.67
CA ARG A 213 -3.04 5.40 -27.28
C ARG A 213 -4.08 6.49 -26.99
N GLY A 214 -5.30 6.06 -26.74
CA GLY A 214 -6.39 6.96 -26.34
C GLY A 214 -7.12 6.33 -25.15
N SER A 215 -7.35 7.12 -24.10
CA SER A 215 -8.12 6.73 -22.92
C SER A 215 -9.52 6.26 -23.31
N SER A 216 -9.73 4.95 -23.44
CA SER A 216 -11.09 4.41 -23.53
C SER A 216 -11.76 4.59 -22.16
N PRO A 217 -12.93 5.24 -22.08
CA PRO A 217 -13.67 5.32 -20.84
C PRO A 217 -13.95 3.89 -20.34
N LEU A 218 -13.71 3.64 -19.05
CA LEU A 218 -14.05 2.37 -18.41
C LEU A 218 -15.50 2.03 -18.75
N ARG A 219 -15.71 0.89 -19.41
CA ARG A 219 -17.06 0.45 -19.77
C ARG A 219 -17.75 -0.04 -18.51
N ARG A 220 -18.62 0.79 -17.95
CA ARG A 220 -19.44 0.49 -16.76
C ARG A 220 -20.13 -0.89 -16.86
N GLU A 221 -20.51 -1.29 -18.06
CA GLU A 221 -21.22 -2.54 -18.40
C GLU A 221 -20.39 -3.80 -18.08
N LEU A 222 -19.07 -3.67 -17.93
CA LEU A 222 -18.20 -4.78 -17.55
C LEU A 222 -18.26 -5.12 -16.06
N PHE A 223 -18.75 -4.21 -15.22
CA PHE A 223 -18.69 -4.35 -13.77
C PHE A 223 -20.01 -4.82 -13.19
N ALA A 224 -19.95 -5.82 -12.32
CA ALA A 224 -21.13 -6.37 -11.63
C ALA A 224 -21.71 -5.39 -10.59
N ILE A 225 -20.86 -4.56 -10.00
CA ILE A 225 -21.22 -3.54 -9.00
C ILE A 225 -20.54 -2.19 -9.34
N GLU A 226 -20.71 -1.16 -8.52
CA GLU A 226 -20.14 0.18 -8.77
C GLU A 226 -18.60 0.16 -8.86
N PRO A 227 -17.98 0.45 -10.03
CA PRO A 227 -16.52 0.38 -10.18
C PRO A 227 -15.76 1.51 -9.47
N HIS A 228 -16.41 2.66 -9.24
CA HIS A 228 -15.72 3.84 -8.70
C HIS A 228 -15.75 3.91 -7.17
N ALA A 229 -15.75 2.74 -6.51
CA ALA A 229 -15.72 2.63 -5.07
C ALA A 229 -14.94 1.39 -4.60
N LEU A 230 -14.35 1.48 -3.42
CA LEU A 230 -13.97 0.32 -2.63
C LEU A 230 -15.23 -0.17 -1.93
N HIS A 231 -15.68 -1.38 -2.21
CA HIS A 231 -16.80 -1.99 -1.50
C HIS A 231 -16.35 -2.56 -0.17
N ILE A 232 -17.17 -2.38 0.87
CA ILE A 232 -16.89 -2.92 2.21
C ILE A 232 -18.18 -3.44 2.84
N TRP A 233 -18.12 -4.65 3.38
CA TRP A 233 -19.14 -5.30 4.20
C TRP A 233 -18.60 -5.43 5.63
N PRO A 234 -18.80 -4.43 6.51
CA PRO A 234 -18.38 -4.48 7.91
C PRO A 234 -19.31 -5.42 8.71
N ARG A 235 -18.75 -6.22 9.63
CA ARG A 235 -19.47 -7.15 10.47
C ARG A 235 -18.95 -7.18 11.92
N GLY A 236 -18.58 -6.03 12.47
CA GLY A 236 -17.97 -5.92 13.78
C GLY A 236 -16.53 -6.44 13.79
N HIS A 237 -16.27 -7.66 14.25
CA HIS A 237 -14.91 -8.18 14.40
C HIS A 237 -14.24 -8.67 13.11
N TYR A 238 -14.92 -8.61 11.97
CA TYR A 238 -14.43 -9.04 10.67
C TYR A 238 -15.08 -8.22 9.54
N MET A 239 -14.55 -8.33 8.34
CA MET A 239 -15.09 -7.63 7.18
C MET A 239 -14.71 -8.31 5.88
N CYS A 240 -15.51 -8.04 4.84
CA CYS A 240 -15.17 -8.33 3.45
C CYS A 240 -15.02 -7.02 2.69
N ILE A 241 -14.05 -6.96 1.78
CA ILE A 241 -13.87 -5.80 0.87
C ILE A 241 -13.77 -6.27 -0.57
N ALA A 242 -14.08 -5.38 -1.53
CA ALA A 242 -13.85 -5.65 -2.95
C ALA A 242 -13.30 -4.41 -3.65
N LEU A 243 -12.20 -4.58 -4.38
CA LEU A 243 -11.54 -3.53 -5.16
C LEU A 243 -11.68 -3.82 -6.66
N PRO A 244 -12.05 -2.81 -7.46
CA PRO A 244 -12.22 -2.98 -8.91
C PRO A 244 -10.88 -3.19 -9.63
N ASN A 245 -10.91 -4.01 -10.69
CA ASN A 245 -9.83 -4.16 -11.67
C ASN A 245 -10.22 -3.51 -13.00
N ALA A 246 -9.25 -3.02 -13.76
CA ALA A 246 -9.51 -2.45 -15.08
C ALA A 246 -10.17 -3.43 -16.07
N GLN A 247 -10.08 -4.74 -15.80
CA GLN A 247 -10.70 -5.81 -16.59
C GLN A 247 -12.21 -6.00 -16.28
N GLY A 248 -12.78 -5.26 -15.33
CA GLY A 248 -14.20 -5.33 -14.97
C GLY A 248 -14.53 -6.28 -13.83
N ASN A 249 -13.58 -7.09 -13.37
CA ASN A 249 -13.72 -7.94 -12.19
C ASN A 249 -13.33 -7.18 -10.90
N PHE A 250 -13.62 -7.78 -9.74
CA PHE A 250 -13.19 -7.26 -8.44
C PHE A 250 -12.38 -8.31 -7.70
N THR A 251 -11.27 -7.88 -7.11
CA THR A 251 -10.58 -8.68 -6.11
C THR A 251 -11.30 -8.52 -4.77
N VAL A 252 -11.81 -9.63 -4.26
CA VAL A 252 -12.52 -9.69 -2.98
C VAL A 252 -11.58 -10.22 -1.91
N THR A 253 -11.58 -9.58 -0.74
CA THR A 253 -10.74 -10.01 0.39
C THR A 253 -11.59 -10.11 1.65
N LEU A 254 -11.64 -11.31 2.21
CA LEU A 254 -12.23 -11.57 3.53
C LEU A 254 -11.13 -11.46 4.59
N PHE A 255 -11.37 -10.66 5.63
CA PHE A 255 -10.53 -10.55 6.82
C PHE A 255 -11.25 -11.16 8.01
N LEU A 256 -10.65 -12.19 8.63
CA LEU A 256 -11.16 -12.86 9.82
C LEU A 256 -10.08 -13.06 10.89
N PRO A 257 -10.46 -13.24 12.17
CA PRO A 257 -9.56 -13.84 13.16
C PRO A 257 -9.00 -15.19 12.66
N ASN A 258 -7.72 -15.44 12.94
CA ASN A 258 -7.13 -16.75 12.61
C ASN A 258 -7.75 -17.87 13.47
N GLU A 259 -7.92 -17.59 14.75
CA GLU A 259 -8.40 -18.51 15.79
C GLU A 259 -9.47 -17.84 16.66
N GLY A 260 -10.12 -18.62 17.53
CA GLY A 260 -11.13 -18.12 18.46
C GLY A 260 -12.54 -18.58 18.14
N PRO A 261 -13.58 -17.93 18.70
CA PRO A 261 -14.98 -18.31 18.47
C PRO A 261 -15.37 -18.08 17.00
N HIS A 262 -16.47 -18.71 16.59
CA HIS A 262 -17.02 -18.48 15.25
C HIS A 262 -17.50 -17.01 15.10
N PRO A 263 -17.16 -16.32 13.95
CA PRO A 263 -16.39 -16.83 12.85
C PRO A 263 -14.86 -16.58 13.00
N SER A 264 -14.07 -17.61 12.69
CA SER A 264 -12.62 -17.51 12.52
C SER A 264 -12.16 -18.46 11.41
N PHE A 265 -10.97 -18.31 10.86
CA PHE A 265 -10.47 -19.25 9.85
C PHE A 265 -10.38 -20.68 10.40
N ALA A 266 -10.06 -20.85 11.68
CA ALA A 266 -10.07 -22.16 12.34
C ALA A 266 -11.46 -22.82 12.38
N THR A 267 -12.54 -22.04 12.37
CA THR A 267 -13.93 -22.54 12.36
C THR A 267 -14.53 -22.67 10.97
N LEU A 268 -13.76 -22.37 9.91
CA LEU A 268 -14.12 -22.51 8.50
C LEU A 268 -13.13 -23.47 7.80
N PRO A 269 -13.09 -24.75 8.21
CA PRO A 269 -12.05 -25.68 7.78
C PRO A 269 -12.17 -26.12 6.31
N ASP A 270 -13.35 -25.97 5.72
CA ASP A 270 -13.62 -26.40 4.34
C ASP A 270 -14.57 -25.43 3.61
N VAL A 271 -14.73 -25.65 2.31
CA VAL A 271 -15.59 -24.87 1.42
C VAL A 271 -17.05 -24.85 1.88
N LYS A 272 -17.57 -25.96 2.42
CA LYS A 272 -18.98 -26.05 2.84
C LYS A 272 -19.25 -25.14 4.03
N ALA A 273 -18.36 -25.14 5.02
CA ALA A 273 -18.46 -24.25 6.18
C ALA A 273 -18.30 -22.77 5.75
N ALA A 274 -17.37 -22.50 4.84
CA ALA A 274 -17.16 -21.16 4.32
C ALA A 274 -18.36 -20.64 3.53
N ARG A 275 -18.96 -21.45 2.66
CA ARG A 275 -20.16 -21.09 1.89
C ARG A 275 -21.33 -20.78 2.81
N ALA A 276 -21.60 -21.63 3.79
CA ALA A 276 -22.68 -21.40 4.76
C ALA A 276 -22.45 -20.10 5.56
N PHE A 277 -21.21 -19.79 5.89
CA PHE A 277 -20.85 -18.52 6.52
C PHE A 277 -21.13 -17.32 5.58
N PHE A 278 -20.75 -17.39 4.29
CA PHE A 278 -21.03 -16.33 3.34
C PHE A 278 -22.51 -16.17 3.03
N GLU A 279 -23.29 -17.26 2.93
CA GLU A 279 -24.75 -17.22 2.78
C GLU A 279 -25.43 -16.46 3.91
N GLN A 280 -24.91 -16.58 5.12
CA GLN A 280 -25.45 -15.88 6.29
C GLN A 280 -24.96 -14.43 6.38
N GLN A 281 -23.68 -14.17 6.12
CA GLN A 281 -23.05 -12.89 6.44
C GLN A 281 -22.90 -11.96 5.23
N PHE A 282 -22.75 -12.49 4.04
CA PHE A 282 -22.47 -11.74 2.80
C PHE A 282 -23.27 -12.28 1.60
N PRO A 283 -24.61 -12.47 1.73
CA PRO A 283 -25.40 -13.11 0.68
C PRO A 283 -25.39 -12.35 -0.64
N ASP A 284 -25.37 -11.03 -0.59
CA ASP A 284 -25.29 -10.13 -1.74
C ASP A 284 -23.93 -10.24 -2.46
N ALA A 285 -22.84 -10.35 -1.72
CA ALA A 285 -21.51 -10.58 -2.29
C ALA A 285 -21.38 -12.00 -2.86
N LEU A 286 -21.84 -13.02 -2.12
CA LEU A 286 -21.77 -14.42 -2.57
C LEU A 286 -22.51 -14.66 -3.89
N ALA A 287 -23.65 -14.02 -4.07
CA ALA A 287 -24.44 -14.10 -5.31
C ALA A 287 -23.66 -13.64 -6.55
N LEU A 288 -22.59 -12.85 -6.37
CA LEU A 288 -21.74 -12.33 -7.43
C LEU A 288 -20.46 -13.18 -7.65
N MET A 289 -20.24 -14.24 -6.85
CA MET A 289 -19.03 -15.07 -6.86
C MET A 289 -19.32 -16.51 -7.31
N PRO A 290 -19.55 -16.76 -8.62
CA PRO A 290 -19.87 -18.10 -9.13
C PRO A 290 -18.73 -19.11 -8.92
N THR A 291 -17.47 -18.65 -8.83
CA THR A 291 -16.26 -19.46 -8.62
C THR A 291 -15.82 -19.52 -7.15
N PHE A 292 -16.74 -19.24 -6.20
CA PHE A 292 -16.41 -19.18 -4.76
C PHE A 292 -15.70 -20.45 -4.24
N ASP A 293 -16.18 -21.63 -4.63
CA ASP A 293 -15.66 -22.91 -4.11
C ASP A 293 -14.24 -23.19 -4.61
N GLU A 294 -13.99 -22.89 -5.90
CA GLU A 294 -12.67 -23.00 -6.52
C GLU A 294 -11.70 -21.99 -5.89
N ASP A 295 -12.11 -20.74 -5.74
CA ASP A 295 -11.30 -19.69 -5.15
C ASP A 295 -10.96 -19.97 -3.68
N TRP A 296 -11.95 -20.44 -2.92
CA TRP A 296 -11.73 -20.82 -1.52
C TRP A 296 -10.71 -21.94 -1.38
N SER A 297 -10.78 -22.94 -2.26
CA SER A 297 -9.90 -24.10 -2.24
C SER A 297 -8.47 -23.77 -2.72
N ALA A 298 -8.37 -22.92 -3.74
CA ALA A 298 -7.09 -22.63 -4.40
C ALA A 298 -6.20 -21.63 -3.63
N HIS A 299 -6.79 -20.68 -2.89
CA HIS A 299 -6.03 -19.64 -2.23
C HIS A 299 -5.76 -19.98 -0.76
N PRO A 300 -4.49 -19.87 -0.28
CA PRO A 300 -4.20 -20.05 1.14
C PRO A 300 -4.70 -18.83 1.96
N VAL A 301 -4.82 -19.01 3.27
CA VAL A 301 -5.03 -17.90 4.20
C VAL A 301 -3.70 -17.17 4.40
N GLY A 302 -3.65 -15.89 4.03
CA GLY A 302 -2.52 -15.02 4.29
C GLY A 302 -2.53 -14.51 5.73
N GLN A 303 -1.34 -14.34 6.32
CA GLN A 303 -1.18 -13.82 7.68
C GLN A 303 -0.89 -12.33 7.66
N LEU A 304 -1.41 -11.61 8.65
CA LEU A 304 -1.20 -10.17 8.80
C LEU A 304 -0.31 -9.87 10.00
N ALA A 305 0.74 -9.11 9.77
CA ALA A 305 1.66 -8.64 10.80
C ALA A 305 2.24 -7.27 10.44
N THR A 306 2.70 -6.56 11.45
CA THR A 306 3.48 -5.33 11.28
C THR A 306 4.93 -5.59 11.70
N LEU A 307 5.87 -5.14 10.86
CA LEU A 307 7.30 -5.20 11.13
C LEU A 307 7.77 -3.83 11.63
N TYR A 308 8.52 -3.84 12.72
CA TYR A 308 9.23 -2.68 13.26
C TYR A 308 10.72 -2.99 13.34
N LEU A 309 11.55 -2.03 12.95
CA LEU A 309 12.99 -2.06 13.12
C LEU A 309 13.45 -0.78 13.79
N ASP A 310 14.45 -0.88 14.69
CA ASP A 310 15.07 0.30 15.29
C ASP A 310 16.16 0.86 14.37
N ARG A 311 16.83 -0.01 13.61
CA ARG A 311 17.89 0.33 12.67
C ARG A 311 17.60 -0.24 11.29
N TRP A 312 17.78 0.56 10.23
CA TRP A 312 17.50 0.20 8.84
C TRP A 312 18.76 0.03 7.98
N HIS A 313 19.93 0.41 8.49
CA HIS A 313 21.16 0.42 7.71
C HIS A 313 22.39 -0.09 8.48
N LEU A 314 23.40 -0.48 7.74
CA LEU A 314 24.73 -0.80 8.23
C LEU A 314 25.73 0.20 7.64
N ASP A 315 25.90 1.32 8.34
CA ASP A 315 26.71 2.47 7.94
C ASP A 315 26.44 2.87 6.46
N GLY A 316 27.43 3.06 5.63
CA GLY A 316 27.26 3.33 4.20
C GLY A 316 27.27 2.09 3.30
N ARG A 317 27.09 0.87 3.84
CA ARG A 317 27.21 -0.40 3.10
C ARG A 317 25.88 -0.98 2.65
N ALA A 318 24.89 -0.98 3.51
CA ALA A 318 23.59 -1.54 3.22
C ALA A 318 22.44 -0.74 3.87
N LEU A 319 21.29 -0.69 3.21
CA LEU A 319 20.07 -0.03 3.68
C LEU A 319 18.84 -0.85 3.29
N LEU A 320 17.85 -0.93 4.18
CA LEU A 320 16.53 -1.54 3.94
C LEU A 320 15.49 -0.47 3.62
N LEU A 321 14.56 -0.78 2.71
CA LEU A 321 13.46 0.11 2.29
C LEU A 321 12.14 -0.66 2.15
N GLY A 322 11.03 0.08 2.18
CA GLY A 322 9.69 -0.47 2.00
C GLY A 322 9.40 -1.62 2.97
N ASP A 323 8.72 -2.67 2.50
CA ASP A 323 8.35 -3.80 3.35
C ASP A 323 9.54 -4.55 3.95
N ALA A 324 10.76 -4.41 3.40
CA ALA A 324 11.97 -4.98 4.00
C ALA A 324 12.35 -4.28 5.32
N ALA A 325 11.98 -3.00 5.47
CA ALA A 325 12.23 -2.19 6.66
C ALA A 325 11.00 -2.04 7.56
N HIS A 326 9.79 -1.92 6.98
CA HIS A 326 8.58 -1.51 7.71
C HIS A 326 7.29 -2.04 7.08
N ALA A 327 7.18 -3.34 6.88
CA ALA A 327 5.93 -3.96 6.41
C ALA A 327 4.77 -3.66 7.37
N ILE A 328 3.64 -3.23 6.82
CA ILE A 328 2.44 -2.84 7.58
C ILE A 328 1.21 -3.62 7.14
N VAL A 329 0.19 -3.66 8.00
CA VAL A 329 -1.13 -4.22 7.64
C VAL A 329 -1.83 -3.34 6.59
N PRO A 330 -2.67 -3.92 5.69
CA PRO A 330 -3.12 -3.23 4.46
C PRO A 330 -4.26 -2.21 4.66
N PHE A 331 -4.80 -2.04 5.85
CA PHE A 331 -6.09 -1.38 6.07
C PHE A 331 -6.13 0.13 5.77
N HIS A 332 -5.00 0.81 5.72
CA HIS A 332 -4.94 2.19 5.25
C HIS A 332 -4.58 2.31 3.75
N GLY A 333 -4.20 1.20 3.11
CA GLY A 333 -3.77 1.18 1.72
C GLY A 333 -2.46 1.94 1.46
N GLN A 334 -1.59 2.09 2.47
CA GLN A 334 -0.42 2.97 2.38
C GLN A 334 0.93 2.25 2.28
N GLY A 335 1.01 0.92 2.38
CA GLY A 335 2.30 0.21 2.31
C GLY A 335 3.09 0.51 1.02
N MET A 336 2.46 0.37 -0.14
CA MET A 336 3.07 0.73 -1.43
C MET A 336 3.40 2.23 -1.51
N ASN A 337 2.47 3.11 -1.11
CA ASN A 337 2.66 4.56 -1.18
C ASN A 337 3.84 5.02 -0.32
N ALA A 338 3.98 4.46 0.90
CA ALA A 338 5.11 4.74 1.79
C ALA A 338 6.43 4.23 1.21
N GLY A 339 6.44 3.02 0.63
CA GLY A 339 7.63 2.48 -0.05
C GLY A 339 8.01 3.25 -1.32
N PHE A 340 7.05 3.84 -2.02
CA PHE A 340 7.32 4.73 -3.16
C PHE A 340 7.88 6.08 -2.71
N GLU A 341 7.42 6.64 -1.59
CA GLU A 341 8.08 7.80 -0.96
C GLU A 341 9.50 7.45 -0.54
N ASP A 342 9.76 6.27 0.01
CA ASP A 342 11.11 5.83 0.34
C ASP A 342 12.02 5.83 -0.89
N ALA A 343 11.56 5.26 -2.00
CA ALA A 343 12.32 5.20 -3.24
C ALA A 343 12.65 6.61 -3.78
N ALA A 344 11.67 7.52 -3.77
CA ALA A 344 11.85 8.90 -4.23
C ALA A 344 12.81 9.69 -3.32
N GLU A 345 12.64 9.59 -2.00
CA GLU A 345 13.48 10.27 -1.01
C GLU A 345 14.94 9.78 -1.07
N LEU A 346 15.14 8.45 -1.11
CA LEU A 346 16.50 7.90 -1.19
C LEU A 346 17.19 8.27 -2.48
N ALA A 347 16.49 8.25 -3.62
CA ALA A 347 17.05 8.63 -4.90
C ALA A 347 17.50 10.13 -4.90
N ALA A 348 16.71 11.01 -4.28
CA ALA A 348 17.04 12.42 -4.14
C ALA A 348 18.24 12.64 -3.19
N LEU A 349 18.31 11.93 -2.08
CA LEU A 349 19.43 12.01 -1.13
C LEU A 349 20.74 11.51 -1.74
N LEU A 350 20.72 10.39 -2.47
CA LEU A 350 21.90 9.85 -3.16
C LEU A 350 22.38 10.80 -4.29
N GLU A 351 21.46 11.43 -5.00
CA GLU A 351 21.81 12.44 -6.02
C GLU A 351 22.49 13.66 -5.39
N ALA A 352 21.99 14.12 -4.25
CA ALA A 352 22.54 15.30 -3.54
C ALA A 352 23.92 15.01 -2.91
N GLN A 353 24.14 13.79 -2.41
CA GLN A 353 25.34 13.39 -1.66
C GLN A 353 25.92 12.05 -2.13
N PRO A 354 26.32 11.91 -3.39
CA PRO A 354 26.68 10.60 -3.97
C PRO A 354 27.99 10.01 -3.42
N ARG A 355 28.77 10.77 -2.65
CA ARG A 355 30.08 10.36 -2.10
C ARG A 355 30.04 10.00 -0.62
N ASP A 356 28.92 10.18 0.05
CA ASP A 356 28.75 9.89 1.47
C ASP A 356 27.48 9.04 1.75
N PRO A 357 27.48 7.76 1.34
CA PRO A 357 26.34 6.89 1.59
C PRO A 357 26.03 6.70 3.08
N ALA A 358 27.01 6.83 3.96
CA ALA A 358 26.78 6.68 5.40
C ALA A 358 25.91 7.82 5.94
N ALA A 359 26.22 9.06 5.58
CA ALA A 359 25.41 10.21 5.94
C ALA A 359 24.01 10.14 5.27
N VAL A 360 23.94 9.72 4.00
CA VAL A 360 22.66 9.53 3.29
C VAL A 360 21.77 8.52 3.99
N PHE A 361 22.29 7.36 4.40
CA PHE A 361 21.49 6.32 5.04
C PHE A 361 21.01 6.73 6.43
N ALA A 362 21.87 7.44 7.18
CA ALA A 362 21.49 7.97 8.48
C ALA A 362 20.38 9.04 8.35
N ASP A 363 20.51 9.99 7.42
CA ASP A 363 19.51 11.02 7.14
C ASP A 363 18.20 10.40 6.62
N PHE A 364 18.28 9.43 5.71
CA PHE A 364 17.12 8.70 5.23
C PHE A 364 16.34 8.03 6.37
N GLN A 365 17.01 7.26 7.23
CA GLN A 365 16.36 6.62 8.37
C GLN A 365 15.74 7.66 9.32
N GLN A 366 16.46 8.74 9.61
CA GLN A 366 15.96 9.81 10.49
C GLN A 366 14.68 10.44 9.95
N ARG A 367 14.55 10.64 8.64
CA ARG A 367 13.36 11.21 8.01
C ARG A 367 12.22 10.20 7.87
N ARG A 368 12.55 8.96 7.46
CA ARG A 368 11.53 8.00 7.06
C ARG A 368 10.98 7.15 8.20
N LYS A 369 11.83 6.76 9.17
CA LYS A 369 11.40 5.86 10.25
C LYS A 369 10.24 6.43 11.10
N PRO A 370 10.22 7.68 11.55
CA PRO A 370 9.07 8.22 12.29
C PRO A 370 7.78 8.20 11.46
N ASN A 371 7.87 8.37 10.16
CA ASN A 371 6.74 8.31 9.23
C ASN A 371 6.24 6.86 9.04
N ALA A 372 7.15 5.90 8.91
CA ALA A 372 6.81 4.48 8.81
C ALA A 372 6.13 3.97 10.10
N ASP A 373 6.64 4.33 11.27
CA ASP A 373 6.03 3.98 12.54
C ASP A 373 4.62 4.61 12.69
N ALA A 374 4.45 5.85 12.24
CA ALA A 374 3.17 6.55 12.28
C ALA A 374 2.13 5.93 11.36
N ILE A 375 2.49 5.58 10.12
CA ILE A 375 1.53 4.95 9.20
C ILE A 375 1.21 3.52 9.62
N ALA A 376 2.14 2.80 10.25
CA ALA A 376 1.88 1.50 10.86
C ALA A 376 0.81 1.61 11.97
N ALA A 377 0.93 2.60 12.85
CA ALA A 377 -0.08 2.87 13.89
C ALA A 377 -1.43 3.24 13.27
N MET A 378 -1.45 4.16 12.29
CA MET A 378 -2.70 4.56 11.61
C MET A 378 -3.36 3.42 10.85
N ALA A 379 -2.60 2.47 10.31
CA ALA A 379 -3.16 1.29 9.64
C ALA A 379 -3.90 0.36 10.62
N LEU A 380 -3.37 0.20 11.84
CA LEU A 380 -4.03 -0.56 12.91
C LEU A 380 -5.28 0.18 13.43
N GLU A 381 -5.20 1.50 13.65
CA GLU A 381 -6.35 2.32 14.06
C GLU A 381 -7.46 2.26 12.99
N ASN A 382 -7.10 2.38 11.70
CA ASN A 382 -8.06 2.29 10.60
C ASN A 382 -8.70 0.90 10.46
N TYR A 383 -8.00 -0.17 10.84
CA TYR A 383 -8.58 -1.50 10.89
C TYR A 383 -9.76 -1.57 11.87
N VAL A 384 -9.57 -1.07 13.09
CA VAL A 384 -10.62 -1.01 14.10
C VAL A 384 -11.79 -0.13 13.62
N GLU A 385 -11.50 1.02 13.02
CA GLU A 385 -12.51 1.91 12.46
C GLU A 385 -13.35 1.23 11.36
N MET A 386 -12.70 0.59 10.39
CA MET A 386 -13.38 -0.07 9.27
C MET A 386 -14.22 -1.26 9.72
N ARG A 387 -13.73 -1.99 10.69
CA ARG A 387 -14.34 -3.20 11.22
C ARG A 387 -15.55 -2.89 12.11
N ASP A 388 -15.38 -1.97 13.07
CA ASP A 388 -16.29 -1.72 14.18
C ASP A 388 -17.05 -0.38 14.05
N GLY A 389 -16.37 0.67 13.57
CA GLY A 389 -16.82 2.05 13.68
C GLY A 389 -17.80 2.54 12.62
N VAL A 390 -17.73 2.04 11.39
CA VAL A 390 -18.45 2.64 10.24
C VAL A 390 -19.97 2.62 10.30
N ALA A 391 -20.56 1.84 11.21
CA ALA A 391 -22.01 1.79 11.46
C ALA A 391 -22.40 2.41 12.81
N ASP A 392 -21.45 2.84 13.63
CA ASP A 392 -21.71 3.41 14.96
C ASP A 392 -22.27 4.85 14.84
N PRO A 393 -23.43 5.17 15.49
CA PRO A 393 -24.04 6.49 15.38
C PRO A 393 -23.16 7.64 15.88
N HIS A 394 -22.37 7.42 16.96
CA HIS A 394 -21.44 8.42 17.48
C HIS A 394 -20.30 8.69 16.49
N TYR A 395 -19.75 7.63 15.87
CA TYR A 395 -18.75 7.75 14.82
C TYR A 395 -19.29 8.53 13.62
N LEU A 396 -20.53 8.23 13.18
CA LEU A 396 -21.16 8.94 12.06
C LEU A 396 -21.38 10.43 12.38
N LEU A 397 -21.81 10.76 13.61
CA LEU A 397 -21.95 12.13 14.07
C LEU A 397 -20.60 12.86 14.13
N LYS A 398 -19.56 12.21 14.67
CA LYS A 398 -18.18 12.75 14.70
C LYS A 398 -17.66 13.04 13.29
N ARG A 399 -17.90 12.14 12.38
CA ARG A 399 -17.53 12.29 10.96
C ARG A 399 -18.27 13.43 10.29
N ALA A 400 -19.57 13.58 10.54
CA ALA A 400 -20.38 14.68 10.00
C ALA A 400 -19.89 16.04 10.53
N LEU A 401 -19.58 16.14 11.83
CA LEU A 401 -18.98 17.33 12.43
C LEU A 401 -17.62 17.65 11.79
N GLY A 402 -16.75 16.65 11.64
CA GLY A 402 -15.44 16.82 10.99
C GLY A 402 -15.54 17.33 9.56
N ALA A 403 -16.52 16.85 8.79
CA ALA A 403 -16.80 17.35 7.43
C ALA A 403 -17.24 18.84 7.45
N ALA A 404 -18.17 19.20 8.34
CA ALA A 404 -18.62 20.58 8.51
C ALA A 404 -17.49 21.54 8.93
N LEU A 405 -16.58 21.10 9.81
CA LEU A 405 -15.43 21.88 10.25
C LEU A 405 -14.35 22.02 9.16
N THR A 406 -14.20 21.01 8.31
CA THR A 406 -13.31 21.10 7.13
C THR A 406 -13.73 22.25 6.20
N GLU A 407 -15.03 22.45 6.01
CA GLU A 407 -15.54 23.53 5.16
C GLU A 407 -15.43 24.90 5.83
N ARG A 408 -15.65 24.99 7.16
CA ARG A 408 -15.66 26.25 7.90
C ARG A 408 -14.29 26.74 8.31
N ALA A 409 -13.33 25.84 8.49
CA ALA A 409 -11.96 26.16 8.92
C ALA A 409 -10.90 25.40 8.10
N PRO A 410 -10.91 25.46 6.75
CA PRO A 410 -10.09 24.62 5.88
C PRO A 410 -8.59 24.79 6.07
N ALA A 411 -8.14 25.95 6.55
CA ALA A 411 -6.74 26.19 6.85
C ALA A 411 -6.25 25.49 8.14
N HIS A 412 -7.19 25.08 9.02
CA HIS A 412 -6.88 24.53 10.34
C HIS A 412 -7.34 23.08 10.54
N PHE A 413 -8.33 22.65 9.75
CA PHE A 413 -8.93 21.33 9.92
C PHE A 413 -9.04 20.59 8.58
N MET A 414 -8.51 19.37 8.57
CA MET A 414 -8.64 18.42 7.47
C MET A 414 -8.66 17.01 8.08
N SER A 415 -9.59 16.15 7.64
CA SER A 415 -9.65 14.79 8.18
C SER A 415 -8.31 14.06 8.03
N ARG A 416 -7.95 13.22 9.00
CA ARG A 416 -6.70 12.44 9.00
C ARG A 416 -6.55 11.64 7.71
N TYR A 417 -7.62 11.01 7.24
CA TYR A 417 -7.60 10.26 5.99
C TYR A 417 -7.20 11.13 4.78
N ARG A 418 -7.73 12.36 4.69
CA ARG A 418 -7.39 13.29 3.60
C ARG A 418 -5.95 13.77 3.70
N MET A 419 -5.45 14.10 4.91
CA MET A 419 -4.05 14.47 5.12
C MET A 419 -3.11 13.36 4.65
N VAL A 420 -3.42 12.10 4.99
CA VAL A 420 -2.61 10.94 4.60
C VAL A 420 -2.67 10.66 3.11
N SER A 421 -3.88 10.68 2.51
CA SER A 421 -4.09 10.16 1.15
C SER A 421 -3.90 11.20 0.05
N PHE A 422 -4.10 12.51 0.34
CA PHE A 422 -4.17 13.56 -0.67
C PHE A 422 -3.20 14.72 -0.44
N THR A 423 -2.28 14.60 0.52
CA THR A 423 -1.24 15.61 0.77
C THR A 423 0.13 14.95 0.92
N HIS A 424 1.17 15.78 0.97
CA HIS A 424 2.55 15.37 1.27
C HIS A 424 2.95 15.65 2.72
N LEU A 425 2.00 15.95 3.60
CA LEU A 425 2.26 16.12 5.03
C LEU A 425 2.87 14.84 5.61
N PRO A 426 3.96 14.91 6.39
CA PRO A 426 4.57 13.72 6.99
C PRO A 426 3.54 12.86 7.73
N TYR A 427 3.62 11.54 7.61
CA TYR A 427 2.69 10.64 8.32
C TYR A 427 2.71 10.85 9.83
N ALA A 428 3.89 11.15 10.40
CA ALA A 428 4.01 11.48 11.82
C ALA A 428 3.20 12.72 12.20
N PHE A 429 3.23 13.75 11.35
CA PHE A 429 2.38 14.94 11.52
C PHE A 429 0.89 14.57 11.40
N CYS A 430 0.52 13.78 10.39
CA CYS A 430 -0.88 13.36 10.18
C CYS A 430 -1.43 12.57 11.37
N LEU A 431 -0.63 11.70 11.98
CA LEU A 431 -1.00 10.94 13.17
C LEU A 431 -1.22 11.87 14.36
N GLN A 432 -0.26 12.76 14.65
CA GLN A 432 -0.35 13.70 15.77
C GLN A 432 -1.55 14.64 15.59
N ARG A 433 -1.64 15.33 14.45
CA ARG A 433 -2.74 16.26 14.15
C ARG A 433 -4.10 15.55 14.15
N GLY A 434 -4.17 14.32 13.65
CA GLY A 434 -5.39 13.51 13.67
C GLY A 434 -5.88 13.26 15.10
N ARG A 435 -4.97 12.94 16.03
CA ARG A 435 -5.29 12.74 17.46
C ARG A 435 -5.73 14.03 18.15
N GLU A 436 -5.08 15.16 17.85
CA GLU A 436 -5.48 16.48 18.35
C GLU A 436 -6.89 16.85 17.88
N GLN A 437 -7.18 16.66 16.60
CA GLN A 437 -8.51 16.88 16.00
C GLN A 437 -9.56 15.95 16.59
N ASP A 438 -9.25 14.67 16.80
CA ASP A 438 -10.14 13.69 17.40
C ASP A 438 -10.53 14.08 18.84
N ALA A 439 -9.56 14.49 19.66
CA ALA A 439 -9.80 14.97 21.02
C ALA A 439 -10.70 16.22 21.03
N LEU A 440 -10.51 17.16 20.10
CA LEU A 440 -11.34 18.34 19.96
C LEU A 440 -12.77 17.95 19.54
N LEU A 441 -12.94 17.06 18.55
CA LEU A 441 -14.26 16.58 18.11
C LEU A 441 -15.02 15.91 19.26
N GLU A 442 -14.36 15.01 20.01
CA GLU A 442 -14.98 14.36 21.17
C GLU A 442 -15.43 15.39 22.21
N SER A 443 -14.62 16.43 22.49
CA SER A 443 -15.01 17.49 23.42
C SER A 443 -16.20 18.30 22.96
N LEU A 444 -16.37 18.49 21.66
CA LEU A 444 -17.51 19.19 21.06
C LEU A 444 -18.80 18.35 21.06
N LEU A 445 -18.67 17.02 21.09
CA LEU A 445 -19.79 16.08 21.04
C LEU A 445 -20.32 15.69 22.43
N VAL A 446 -19.71 16.14 23.51
CA VAL A 446 -20.20 15.83 24.87
C VAL A 446 -21.66 16.27 25.05
N GLY A 447 -22.55 15.31 25.34
CA GLY A 447 -23.98 15.55 25.52
C GLY A 447 -24.75 15.89 24.23
N LYS A 448 -24.18 15.62 23.05
CA LYS A 448 -24.78 15.82 21.73
C LYS A 448 -25.13 14.48 21.09
N SER A 449 -26.27 14.41 20.43
CA SER A 449 -26.73 13.19 19.75
C SER A 449 -26.99 13.38 18.25
N GLN A 450 -27.03 14.62 17.77
CA GLN A 450 -27.31 14.96 16.37
C GLN A 450 -26.63 16.29 15.98
N MET A 451 -26.48 16.54 14.70
CA MET A 451 -25.82 17.76 14.18
C MET A 451 -26.53 19.05 14.58
N ASP A 452 -27.85 19.02 14.71
CA ASP A 452 -28.67 20.17 15.10
C ASP A 452 -28.43 20.64 16.56
N ASP A 453 -27.82 19.77 17.39
CA ASP A 453 -27.43 20.11 18.76
C ASP A 453 -26.13 20.97 18.83
N LEU A 454 -25.47 21.19 17.68
CA LEU A 454 -24.14 21.79 17.59
C LEU A 454 -24.20 23.23 17.06
N ASP A 455 -23.53 24.15 17.75
CA ASP A 455 -23.18 25.47 17.20
C ASP A 455 -21.89 25.32 16.37
N LEU A 456 -22.06 25.18 15.04
CA LEU A 456 -20.97 24.95 14.11
C LEU A 456 -20.03 26.16 13.97
N ASP A 457 -20.51 27.39 14.21
CA ASP A 457 -19.68 28.60 14.12
C ASP A 457 -18.79 28.71 15.37
N ALA A 458 -19.36 28.44 16.55
CA ALA A 458 -18.59 28.34 17.79
C ALA A 458 -17.56 27.20 17.72
N ALA A 459 -17.94 26.04 17.18
CA ALA A 459 -17.03 24.92 16.97
C ALA A 459 -15.87 25.27 16.00
N ALA A 460 -16.17 25.95 14.89
CA ALA A 460 -15.13 26.41 13.97
C ALA A 460 -14.22 27.52 14.58
N ALA A 461 -14.74 28.36 15.45
CA ALA A 461 -13.93 29.32 16.21
C ALA A 461 -12.95 28.60 17.15
N ARG A 462 -13.39 27.56 17.85
CA ARG A 462 -12.49 26.72 18.68
C ARG A 462 -11.41 26.07 17.85
N VAL A 463 -11.75 25.49 16.68
CA VAL A 463 -10.77 24.89 15.75
C VAL A 463 -9.67 25.91 15.40
N ARG A 464 -10.03 27.13 15.03
CA ARG A 464 -9.07 28.19 14.68
C ARG A 464 -8.18 28.64 15.86
N THR A 465 -8.68 28.51 17.10
CA THR A 465 -7.97 28.92 18.30
C THR A 465 -7.05 27.80 18.81
N GLU A 466 -7.54 26.54 18.80
CA GLU A 466 -6.86 25.41 19.45
C GLU A 466 -5.92 24.66 18.50
N LEU A 467 -6.16 24.73 17.18
CA LEU A 467 -5.32 24.05 16.19
C LEU A 467 -4.58 25.08 15.31
N PRO A 468 -3.24 25.02 15.22
CA PRO A 468 -2.50 25.89 14.30
C PRO A 468 -2.84 25.57 12.84
N PRO A 469 -2.61 26.50 11.88
CA PRO A 469 -2.81 26.24 10.46
C PRO A 469 -2.07 24.99 9.98
N LEU A 470 -2.63 24.28 9.01
CA LEU A 470 -1.99 23.15 8.35
C LEU A 470 -0.84 23.66 7.47
N PRO A 471 0.34 23.05 7.50
CA PRO A 471 1.49 23.43 6.67
C PRO A 471 1.39 22.78 5.27
N LEU A 472 0.37 23.18 4.50
CA LEU A 472 0.08 22.68 3.15
C LEU A 472 0.88 23.42 2.08
#